data_13bc9d20112dc2d90c2bc0e66c040358
#
_entry.id   13bc9d20112dc2d90c2bc0e66c040358
#
_cell.length_a   1.000
_cell.length_b   1.000
_cell.length_c   1.000
_cell.angle_alpha   90.00
_cell.angle_beta   90.00
_cell.angle_gamma   90.00
#
_symmetry.space_group_name_H-M   'P 1'
#
loop_
_entity.id
_entity.type
_entity.pdbx_description
1 polymer ?
#
loop_
_entity_poly.entity_id
_entity_poly.type
_entity_poly.pdbx_seq_one_letter_code
_entity_poly.pdbx_strand_id
1 'polypeptide(L)'
;MFRNGTRHFATSARRMAVAAAAEPAQHLISVSKAQGIAKGLVGAIGNTPLIRLNRLSEQTGCEVLGKAEFMNPGGSVKDRAALYVVKDAEERGLLRPGGTVVEGTAGNTGIGLAHVCRSKGYKLVIYMPDTQSQGKIDLLRLLGAEVYPVPAVAFENPQNYNHQAKRHAERLDNAVWTNQFDNTANRRAHIETTGPEIWYQTGGKVDAFTCATGTGGTLAGITRYLKEKSDGQVKSFLADPPGSVLHSYITSGGKLVERTGSSITEGIGQGRITDNLGPDVELLDGSLNISDEKSVEMVYRCLDEEGLYLGASSALNVVAAKEVAEKLGKGHTVVTILCDGAYRYADRLFSRDWLETKNLLSAIPEHLQKYIVLP
;
A
#
# COMPACT_ATOMS: atom_id res chain seq x y z
N MET A 1 -24.34 12.98 88.40
CA MET A 1 -24.17 14.43 88.20
C MET A 1 -23.36 14.62 86.94
N PHE A 2 -23.84 15.36 86.01
CA PHE A 2 -23.29 15.84 84.73
C PHE A 2 -22.83 14.77 83.73
N ARG A 3 -23.73 14.56 82.76
CA ARG A 3 -23.49 13.92 81.41
C ARG A 3 -22.95 15.00 80.53
N ASN A 4 -21.88 14.65 79.78
CA ASN A 4 -21.53 15.37 78.61
C ASN A 4 -21.56 14.40 77.39
N GLY A 5 -22.47 14.61 76.47
CA GLY A 5 -22.64 13.96 75.23
C GLY A 5 -21.78 14.60 74.15
N THR A 6 -20.93 13.84 73.51
CA THR A 6 -20.18 14.25 72.33
C THR A 6 -20.87 13.67 71.07
N ARG A 7 -21.37 14.54 70.26
CA ARG A 7 -21.90 14.22 68.92
C ARG A 7 -20.76 13.97 67.95
N HIS A 8 -20.70 12.75 67.42
CA HIS A 8 -19.86 12.45 66.26
C HIS A 8 -20.55 12.95 64.99
N PHE A 9 -19.92 13.89 64.31
CA PHE A 9 -20.24 14.21 62.90
C PHE A 9 -19.49 13.22 61.99
N ALA A 10 -20.23 12.35 61.31
CA ALA A 10 -19.73 11.53 60.24
C ALA A 10 -19.69 12.35 58.95
N THR A 11 -18.51 12.74 58.53
CA THR A 11 -18.27 13.27 57.19
C THR A 11 -18.13 12.16 56.20
N SER A 12 -19.18 11.95 55.43
CA SER A 12 -19.15 11.05 54.25
C SER A 12 -18.31 11.68 53.15
N ALA A 13 -17.05 11.27 53.01
CA ALA A 13 -16.25 11.56 51.85
C ALA A 13 -16.63 10.59 50.72
N ARG A 14 -17.47 11.05 49.81
CA ARG A 14 -17.65 10.38 48.51
C ARG A 14 -16.33 10.40 47.77
N ARG A 15 -15.64 9.29 47.76
CA ARG A 15 -14.58 9.01 46.76
C ARG A 15 -15.25 8.88 45.40
N MET A 16 -15.17 9.91 44.58
CA MET A 16 -15.33 9.77 43.13
C MET A 16 -14.14 8.94 42.65
N ALA A 17 -14.39 7.68 42.35
CA ALA A 17 -13.48 6.86 41.55
C ALA A 17 -13.53 7.42 40.11
N VAL A 18 -12.54 8.23 39.76
CA VAL A 18 -12.21 8.50 38.37
C VAL A 18 -11.71 7.19 37.84
N ALA A 19 -12.53 6.50 37.05
CA ALA A 19 -12.09 5.40 36.25
C ALA A 19 -11.06 5.95 35.25
N ALA A 20 -9.79 5.83 35.60
CA ALA A 20 -8.70 6.07 34.65
C ALA A 20 -8.85 5.03 33.55
N ALA A 21 -9.14 5.51 32.35
CA ALA A 21 -9.09 4.71 31.14
C ALA A 21 -7.68 4.16 31.00
N ALA A 22 -7.49 2.90 31.40
CA ALA A 22 -6.26 2.17 31.22
C ALA A 22 -6.33 1.48 29.85
N GLU A 23 -6.14 2.29 28.78
CA GLU A 23 -5.69 1.77 27.49
C GLU A 23 -5.07 2.90 26.67
N PRO A 24 -3.76 3.00 26.70
CA PRO A 24 -2.97 3.09 25.47
C PRO A 24 -1.56 2.49 25.60
N ALA A 25 -1.22 1.79 26.69
CA ALA A 25 0.16 1.37 26.91
C ALA A 25 0.69 0.35 25.91
N GLN A 26 -0.14 -0.54 25.38
CA GLN A 26 0.30 -1.55 24.42
C GLN A 26 0.54 -0.98 23.02
N HIS A 27 -0.22 0.02 22.59
CA HIS A 27 0.00 0.71 21.30
C HIS A 27 1.18 1.68 21.35
N LEU A 28 1.38 2.38 22.45
CA LEU A 28 2.56 3.22 22.68
C LEU A 28 3.87 2.42 22.62
N ILE A 29 3.86 1.17 23.06
CA ILE A 29 5.03 0.29 22.99
C ILE A 29 5.38 -0.08 21.55
N SER A 30 4.43 -0.20 20.63
CA SER A 30 4.70 -0.50 19.22
C SER A 30 5.33 0.69 18.47
N VAL A 31 4.92 1.91 18.80
CA VAL A 31 5.47 3.15 18.19
C VAL A 31 6.79 3.56 18.86
N SER A 32 6.95 3.35 20.16
CA SER A 32 8.24 3.58 20.84
C SER A 32 9.33 2.58 20.36
N LYS A 33 8.95 1.42 19.83
CA LYS A 33 9.88 0.52 19.11
C LYS A 33 10.44 1.12 17.82
N ALA A 34 9.82 2.15 17.26
CA ALA A 34 10.34 2.88 16.11
C ALA A 34 11.66 3.65 16.39
N GLN A 35 12.04 3.83 17.65
CA GLN A 35 13.29 4.50 18.05
C GLN A 35 14.41 3.51 18.47
N GLY A 36 14.17 2.21 18.38
CA GLY A 36 15.15 1.18 18.74
C GLY A 36 15.95 0.68 17.53
N ILE A 37 16.98 -0.13 17.83
CA ILE A 37 17.77 -0.81 16.80
C ILE A 37 16.91 -1.85 16.10
N ALA A 38 16.75 -1.74 14.78
CA ALA A 38 16.01 -2.69 13.97
C ALA A 38 16.71 -4.07 13.98
N LYS A 39 15.96 -5.13 14.20
CA LYS A 39 16.48 -6.50 14.13
C LYS A 39 16.63 -6.96 12.67
N GLY A 40 17.74 -6.59 12.06
CA GLY A 40 18.00 -6.86 10.65
C GLY A 40 17.05 -6.09 9.72
N LEU A 41 17.11 -6.40 8.42
CA LEU A 41 16.31 -5.73 7.39
C LEU A 41 14.80 -5.90 7.61
N VAL A 42 14.36 -7.08 8.03
CA VAL A 42 12.94 -7.37 8.30
C VAL A 42 12.36 -6.45 9.38
N GLY A 43 13.17 -6.12 10.40
CA GLY A 43 12.75 -5.18 11.45
C GLY A 43 12.67 -3.71 11.01
N ALA A 44 13.18 -3.39 9.83
CA ALA A 44 13.12 -2.05 9.24
C ALA A 44 11.93 -1.86 8.28
N ILE A 45 11.15 -2.92 8.00
CA ILE A 45 9.94 -2.84 7.18
C ILE A 45 8.81 -2.23 8.02
N GLY A 46 8.15 -1.22 7.48
CA GLY A 46 7.10 -0.48 8.17
C GLY A 46 7.61 0.74 8.93
N ASN A 47 6.78 1.30 9.79
CA ASN A 47 7.02 2.56 10.51
C ASN A 47 7.49 3.70 9.58
N THR A 48 6.95 3.73 8.39
CA THR A 48 7.26 4.74 7.38
C THR A 48 6.71 6.10 7.80
N PRO A 49 7.36 7.21 7.42
CA PRO A 49 6.83 8.55 7.69
C PRO A 49 5.47 8.79 7.03
N LEU A 50 4.70 9.67 7.64
CA LEU A 50 3.55 10.31 7.03
C LEU A 50 4.00 11.73 6.63
N ILE A 51 3.99 12.03 5.33
CA ILE A 51 4.50 13.28 4.76
C ILE A 51 3.33 14.19 4.41
N ARG A 52 3.35 15.44 4.87
CA ARG A 52 2.41 16.47 4.42
C ARG A 52 2.80 16.93 3.02
N LEU A 53 1.87 16.88 2.09
CA LEU A 53 2.03 17.44 0.74
C LEU A 53 1.68 18.93 0.81
N ASN A 54 2.71 19.77 0.95
CA ASN A 54 2.53 21.16 1.38
C ASN A 54 1.74 21.97 0.37
N ARG A 55 2.12 21.93 -0.90
CA ARG A 55 1.46 22.72 -1.96
C ARG A 55 0.03 22.26 -2.21
N LEU A 56 -0.19 20.94 -2.20
CA LEU A 56 -1.54 20.40 -2.34
C LEU A 56 -2.41 20.73 -1.13
N SER A 57 -1.86 20.71 0.06
CA SER A 57 -2.58 21.11 1.27
C SER A 57 -2.95 22.60 1.24
N GLU A 58 -2.04 23.46 0.84
CA GLU A 58 -2.30 24.90 0.67
C GLU A 58 -3.36 25.15 -0.44
N GLN A 59 -3.25 24.46 -1.55
CA GLN A 59 -4.16 24.58 -2.69
C GLN A 59 -5.60 24.17 -2.35
N THR A 60 -5.75 23.07 -1.62
CA THR A 60 -7.07 22.52 -1.28
C THR A 60 -7.66 23.12 0.01
N GLY A 61 -6.79 23.66 0.86
CA GLY A 61 -7.17 24.07 2.23
C GLY A 61 -7.44 22.89 3.16
N CYS A 62 -6.98 21.69 2.80
CA CYS A 62 -7.03 20.46 3.57
C CYS A 62 -5.63 20.02 4.03
N GLU A 63 -5.54 19.13 5.00
CA GLU A 63 -4.31 18.40 5.26
C GLU A 63 -4.25 17.19 4.33
N VAL A 64 -3.43 17.24 3.27
CA VAL A 64 -3.20 16.13 2.34
C VAL A 64 -1.91 15.44 2.73
N LEU A 65 -2.01 14.18 3.16
CA LEU A 65 -0.93 13.42 3.77
C LEU A 65 -0.62 12.16 2.95
N GLY A 66 0.66 11.93 2.67
CA GLY A 66 1.16 10.75 1.95
C GLY A 66 1.92 9.81 2.88
N LYS A 67 1.49 8.56 3.01
CA LYS A 67 2.23 7.52 3.73
C LYS A 67 3.39 7.03 2.87
N ALA A 68 4.62 7.33 3.28
CA ALA A 68 5.84 7.18 2.47
C ALA A 68 6.33 5.72 2.37
N GLU A 69 5.55 4.87 1.73
CA GLU A 69 5.88 3.44 1.58
C GLU A 69 7.10 3.19 0.68
N PHE A 70 7.53 4.17 -0.12
CA PHE A 70 8.80 4.12 -0.84
C PHE A 70 10.03 4.11 0.09
N MET A 71 9.86 4.40 1.37
CA MET A 71 10.94 4.38 2.37
C MET A 71 11.11 3.00 3.03
N ASN A 72 10.32 2.01 2.69
CA ASN A 72 10.62 0.63 3.07
C ASN A 72 11.96 0.17 2.46
N PRO A 73 12.67 -0.80 3.05
CA PRO A 73 13.97 -1.27 2.56
C PRO A 73 14.02 -1.69 1.11
N GLY A 74 12.98 -2.36 0.59
CA GLY A 74 12.83 -2.74 -0.82
C GLY A 74 12.27 -1.60 -1.68
N GLY A 75 11.98 -0.44 -1.10
CA GLY A 75 11.55 0.77 -1.79
C GLY A 75 10.07 0.78 -2.20
N SER A 76 9.21 -0.01 -1.56
CA SER A 76 7.79 0.02 -1.89
C SER A 76 6.86 -0.50 -0.79
N VAL A 77 5.57 -0.23 -0.97
CA VAL A 77 4.47 -0.78 -0.14
C VAL A 77 4.45 -2.31 -0.10
N LYS A 78 5.04 -2.98 -1.08
CA LYS A 78 5.02 -4.45 -1.18
C LYS A 78 5.92 -5.15 -0.18
N ASP A 79 6.85 -4.46 0.45
CA ASP A 79 7.70 -5.03 1.48
C ASP A 79 6.88 -5.57 2.67
N ARG A 80 5.80 -4.84 3.04
CA ARG A 80 4.89 -5.29 4.09
C ARG A 80 4.14 -6.56 3.70
N ALA A 81 3.59 -6.60 2.49
CA ALA A 81 2.92 -7.78 1.97
C ALA A 81 3.88 -8.97 1.91
N ALA A 82 5.09 -8.78 1.37
CA ALA A 82 6.13 -9.81 1.29
C ALA A 82 6.48 -10.39 2.67
N LEU A 83 6.65 -9.52 3.67
CA LEU A 83 6.93 -9.96 5.04
C LEU A 83 5.79 -10.82 5.59
N TYR A 84 4.54 -10.39 5.41
CA TYR A 84 3.39 -11.05 6.04
C TYR A 84 3.00 -12.36 5.35
N VAL A 85 3.14 -12.47 4.01
CA VAL A 85 2.88 -13.76 3.34
C VAL A 85 3.93 -14.81 3.69
N VAL A 86 5.19 -14.40 3.92
CA VAL A 86 6.24 -15.30 4.40
C VAL A 86 5.99 -15.69 5.86
N LYS A 87 5.65 -14.73 6.71
CA LYS A 87 5.31 -14.97 8.12
C LYS A 87 4.10 -15.91 8.25
N ASP A 88 3.06 -15.73 7.45
CA ASP A 88 1.90 -16.61 7.40
C ASP A 88 2.28 -18.06 7.05
N ALA A 89 3.15 -18.22 6.04
CA ALA A 89 3.64 -19.54 5.67
C ALA A 89 4.44 -20.22 6.80
N GLU A 90 5.24 -19.45 7.54
CA GLU A 90 5.96 -19.93 8.73
C GLU A 90 4.99 -20.32 9.85
N GLU A 91 4.04 -19.44 10.21
CA GLU A 91 3.03 -19.65 11.25
C GLU A 91 2.17 -20.90 10.99
N ARG A 92 1.86 -21.16 9.72
CA ARG A 92 1.09 -22.32 9.29
C ARG A 92 1.92 -23.60 9.11
N GLY A 93 3.22 -23.53 9.31
CA GLY A 93 4.14 -24.67 9.12
C GLY A 93 4.35 -25.09 7.66
N LEU A 94 3.95 -24.24 6.70
CA LEU A 94 4.11 -24.50 5.27
C LEU A 94 5.52 -24.22 4.78
N LEU A 95 6.27 -23.39 5.50
CA LEU A 95 7.64 -23.02 5.17
C LEU A 95 8.53 -23.20 6.41
N ARG A 96 9.53 -24.08 6.29
CA ARG A 96 10.53 -24.36 7.32
C ARG A 96 11.88 -23.74 6.95
N PRO A 97 12.81 -23.51 7.90
CA PRO A 97 14.13 -22.95 7.62
C PRO A 97 14.82 -23.59 6.39
N GLY A 98 15.41 -22.77 5.52
CA GLY A 98 16.04 -23.18 4.28
C GLY A 98 15.07 -23.53 3.14
N GLY A 99 13.77 -23.39 3.32
CA GLY A 99 12.75 -23.65 2.31
C GLY A 99 12.75 -22.64 1.16
N THR A 100 11.84 -22.86 0.22
CA THR A 100 11.73 -22.08 -1.01
C THR A 100 10.41 -21.32 -1.07
N VAL A 101 10.49 -20.01 -1.27
CA VAL A 101 9.35 -19.15 -1.59
C VAL A 101 9.24 -19.03 -3.09
N VAL A 102 8.03 -19.22 -3.63
CA VAL A 102 7.77 -19.10 -5.08
C VAL A 102 6.65 -18.10 -5.29
N GLU A 103 6.84 -17.16 -6.22
CA GLU A 103 5.79 -16.17 -6.56
C GLU A 103 5.78 -15.87 -8.05
N GLY A 104 4.56 -15.60 -8.55
CA GLY A 104 4.34 -15.05 -9.88
C GLY A 104 4.26 -13.51 -9.81
N THR A 105 5.32 -12.80 -10.18
CA THR A 105 5.33 -11.33 -10.12
C THR A 105 6.37 -10.71 -11.02
N ALA A 106 6.02 -9.58 -11.62
CA ALA A 106 6.93 -8.78 -12.45
C ALA A 106 7.42 -7.48 -11.77
N GLY A 107 7.08 -7.26 -10.50
CA GLY A 107 7.27 -5.95 -9.88
C GLY A 107 7.75 -5.98 -8.44
N ASN A 108 7.31 -4.96 -7.72
CA ASN A 108 7.75 -4.67 -6.35
C ASN A 108 7.58 -5.83 -5.36
N THR A 109 6.58 -6.71 -5.56
CA THR A 109 6.42 -7.89 -4.69
C THR A 109 7.61 -8.83 -4.77
N GLY A 110 8.17 -9.06 -5.96
CA GLY A 110 9.38 -9.86 -6.13
C GLY A 110 10.58 -9.27 -5.40
N ILE A 111 10.72 -7.95 -5.43
CA ILE A 111 11.79 -7.24 -4.71
C ILE A 111 11.62 -7.36 -3.20
N GLY A 112 10.39 -7.11 -2.69
CA GLY A 112 10.10 -7.28 -1.26
C GLY A 112 10.36 -8.71 -0.79
N LEU A 113 9.91 -9.71 -1.56
CA LEU A 113 10.18 -11.12 -1.27
C LEU A 113 11.68 -11.43 -1.30
N ALA A 114 12.45 -10.88 -2.25
CA ALA A 114 13.90 -11.10 -2.32
C ALA A 114 14.61 -10.61 -1.06
N HIS A 115 14.26 -9.43 -0.57
CA HIS A 115 14.79 -8.89 0.68
C HIS A 115 14.40 -9.74 1.90
N VAL A 116 13.12 -10.10 2.02
CA VAL A 116 12.61 -10.90 3.14
C VAL A 116 13.23 -12.30 3.15
N CYS A 117 13.22 -12.99 2.00
CA CYS A 117 13.78 -14.33 1.88
C CYS A 117 15.28 -14.33 2.18
N ARG A 118 16.04 -13.38 1.63
CA ARG A 118 17.47 -13.25 1.89
C ARG A 118 17.76 -13.04 3.38
N SER A 119 17.00 -12.15 4.02
CA SER A 119 17.15 -11.86 5.45
C SER A 119 16.80 -13.04 6.36
N LYS A 120 15.89 -13.92 5.92
CA LYS A 120 15.41 -15.07 6.70
C LYS A 120 16.05 -16.41 6.30
N GLY A 121 16.94 -16.42 5.30
CA GLY A 121 17.63 -17.62 4.84
C GLY A 121 16.79 -18.55 3.96
N TYR A 122 15.78 -18.02 3.27
CA TYR A 122 14.96 -18.73 2.30
C TYR A 122 15.50 -18.56 0.88
N LYS A 123 15.25 -19.55 0.02
CA LYS A 123 15.40 -19.42 -1.43
C LYS A 123 14.21 -18.72 -2.02
N LEU A 124 14.40 -18.01 -3.12
CA LEU A 124 13.33 -17.33 -3.84
C LEU A 124 13.32 -17.72 -5.30
N VAL A 125 12.16 -18.11 -5.80
CA VAL A 125 11.89 -18.38 -7.22
C VAL A 125 10.79 -17.43 -7.70
N ILE A 126 11.06 -16.72 -8.80
CA ILE A 126 10.13 -15.78 -9.43
C ILE A 126 9.80 -16.21 -10.85
N TYR A 127 8.50 -16.32 -11.13
CA TYR A 127 7.96 -16.39 -12.48
C TYR A 127 7.44 -15.03 -12.92
N MET A 128 7.80 -14.62 -14.14
CA MET A 128 7.37 -13.31 -14.67
C MET A 128 7.18 -13.35 -16.18
N PRO A 129 6.36 -12.46 -16.77
CA PRO A 129 6.26 -12.34 -18.22
C PRO A 129 7.62 -11.96 -18.84
N ASP A 130 7.96 -12.60 -19.97
CA ASP A 130 9.20 -12.34 -20.75
C ASP A 130 9.19 -10.94 -21.42
N THR A 131 8.04 -10.27 -21.44
CA THR A 131 7.89 -8.88 -21.91
C THR A 131 8.40 -7.83 -20.92
N GLN A 132 8.86 -8.25 -19.74
CA GLN A 132 9.45 -7.33 -18.75
C GLN A 132 10.86 -6.89 -19.16
N SER A 133 11.26 -5.69 -18.75
CA SER A 133 12.59 -5.16 -19.05
C SER A 133 13.71 -6.06 -18.47
N GLN A 134 14.81 -6.17 -19.19
CA GLN A 134 15.98 -6.91 -18.72
C GLN A 134 16.45 -6.40 -17.35
N GLY A 135 16.41 -5.09 -17.12
CA GLY A 135 16.81 -4.50 -15.84
C GLY A 135 16.00 -4.99 -14.63
N LYS A 136 14.71 -5.33 -14.81
CA LYS A 136 13.90 -5.93 -13.73
C LYS A 136 14.32 -7.38 -13.44
N ILE A 137 14.59 -8.14 -14.48
CA ILE A 137 15.08 -9.52 -14.36
C ILE A 137 16.42 -9.53 -13.64
N ASP A 138 17.33 -8.66 -14.06
CA ASP A 138 18.68 -8.58 -13.50
C ASP A 138 18.65 -8.10 -12.05
N LEU A 139 17.82 -7.14 -11.72
CA LEU A 139 17.64 -6.69 -10.33
C LEU A 139 17.21 -7.83 -9.40
N LEU A 140 16.22 -8.63 -9.80
CA LEU A 140 15.79 -9.78 -9.00
C LEU A 140 16.89 -10.83 -8.84
N ARG A 141 17.65 -11.11 -9.90
CA ARG A 141 18.80 -12.02 -9.87
C ARG A 141 19.91 -11.48 -8.95
N LEU A 142 20.22 -10.19 -9.03
CA LEU A 142 21.19 -9.53 -8.13
C LEU A 142 20.77 -9.62 -6.66
N LEU A 143 19.48 -9.59 -6.38
CA LEU A 143 18.93 -9.78 -5.05
C LEU A 143 18.90 -11.27 -4.62
N GLY A 144 19.34 -12.20 -5.50
CA GLY A 144 19.48 -13.61 -5.20
C GLY A 144 18.26 -14.46 -5.52
N ALA A 145 17.33 -13.97 -6.32
CA ALA A 145 16.20 -14.77 -6.81
C ALA A 145 16.60 -15.61 -8.04
N GLU A 146 16.06 -16.81 -8.14
CA GLU A 146 16.01 -17.57 -9.38
C GLU A 146 14.81 -17.06 -10.20
N VAL A 147 15.04 -16.58 -11.43
CA VAL A 147 14.03 -15.90 -12.23
C VAL A 147 13.76 -16.64 -13.52
N TYR A 148 12.49 -16.98 -13.73
CA TYR A 148 11.94 -17.65 -14.91
C TYR A 148 11.07 -16.68 -15.73
N PRO A 149 11.61 -16.01 -16.76
CA PRO A 149 10.80 -15.32 -17.76
C PRO A 149 10.01 -16.36 -18.59
N VAL A 150 8.69 -16.15 -18.70
CA VAL A 150 7.80 -17.05 -19.45
C VAL A 150 6.88 -16.23 -20.36
N PRO A 151 6.31 -16.82 -21.43
CA PRO A 151 5.43 -16.10 -22.34
C PRO A 151 4.29 -15.37 -21.63
N ALA A 152 4.07 -14.10 -22.01
CA ALA A 152 2.97 -13.30 -21.50
C ALA A 152 1.63 -13.79 -22.05
N VAL A 153 0.83 -14.44 -21.22
CA VAL A 153 -0.50 -14.95 -21.58
C VAL A 153 -1.55 -14.53 -20.54
N ALA A 154 -2.81 -14.53 -20.94
CA ALA A 154 -3.93 -14.18 -20.06
C ALA A 154 -3.99 -15.08 -18.81
N PHE A 155 -4.58 -14.59 -17.74
CA PHE A 155 -4.63 -15.31 -16.45
C PHE A 155 -5.37 -16.65 -16.56
N GLU A 156 -6.38 -16.77 -17.41
CA GLU A 156 -7.16 -17.98 -17.64
C GLU A 156 -6.34 -19.10 -18.34
N ASN A 157 -5.22 -18.73 -18.98
CA ASN A 157 -4.34 -19.68 -19.61
C ASN A 157 -3.50 -20.43 -18.56
N PRO A 158 -3.49 -21.78 -18.55
CA PRO A 158 -2.69 -22.57 -17.61
C PRO A 158 -1.17 -22.29 -17.68
N GLN A 159 -0.68 -21.70 -18.77
CA GLN A 159 0.72 -21.26 -18.90
C GLN A 159 1.00 -19.86 -18.34
N ASN A 160 0.00 -19.22 -17.74
CA ASN A 160 0.24 -17.94 -17.07
C ASN A 160 1.28 -18.10 -15.96
N TYR A 161 2.14 -17.12 -15.81
CA TYR A 161 3.26 -17.11 -14.85
C TYR A 161 2.82 -17.39 -13.41
N ASN A 162 1.64 -16.97 -12.98
CA ASN A 162 1.11 -17.28 -11.65
C ASN A 162 0.84 -18.79 -11.47
N HIS A 163 0.23 -19.41 -12.48
CA HIS A 163 -0.07 -20.85 -12.43
C HIS A 163 1.21 -21.69 -12.52
N GLN A 164 2.21 -21.22 -13.26
CA GLN A 164 3.52 -21.88 -13.30
C GLN A 164 4.23 -21.78 -11.95
N ALA A 165 4.20 -20.61 -11.30
CA ALA A 165 4.75 -20.43 -9.95
C ALA A 165 4.10 -21.37 -8.93
N LYS A 166 2.76 -21.50 -8.96
CA LYS A 166 2.02 -22.42 -8.11
C LYS A 166 2.48 -23.87 -8.32
N ARG A 167 2.48 -24.34 -9.59
CA ARG A 167 2.91 -25.71 -9.90
C ARG A 167 4.37 -25.97 -9.55
N HIS A 168 5.24 -24.96 -9.62
CA HIS A 168 6.64 -25.10 -9.18
C HIS A 168 6.70 -25.35 -7.67
N ALA A 169 6.01 -24.56 -6.87
CA ALA A 169 5.98 -24.75 -5.42
C ALA A 169 5.43 -26.14 -5.02
N GLU A 170 4.37 -26.59 -5.70
CA GLU A 170 3.73 -27.89 -5.44
C GLU A 170 4.65 -29.11 -5.75
N ARG A 171 5.72 -28.94 -6.54
CA ARG A 171 6.68 -30.01 -6.88
C ARG A 171 7.86 -30.09 -5.93
N LEU A 172 8.03 -29.13 -5.07
CA LEU A 172 9.18 -29.06 -4.17
C LEU A 172 8.76 -29.40 -2.74
N ASP A 173 9.61 -30.13 -2.05
CA ASP A 173 9.53 -30.26 -0.61
C ASP A 173 9.89 -28.93 0.06
N ASN A 174 9.20 -28.57 1.14
CA ASN A 174 9.44 -27.35 1.90
C ASN A 174 9.43 -26.08 1.02
N ALA A 175 8.39 -25.93 0.22
CA ALA A 175 8.18 -24.76 -0.64
C ALA A 175 6.76 -24.23 -0.53
N VAL A 176 6.59 -22.93 -0.75
CA VAL A 176 5.29 -22.26 -0.69
C VAL A 176 5.14 -21.29 -1.86
N TRP A 177 3.99 -21.36 -2.52
CA TRP A 177 3.51 -20.29 -3.39
C TRP A 177 2.79 -19.26 -2.54
N THR A 178 3.27 -18.01 -2.53
CA THR A 178 2.78 -16.97 -1.62
C THR A 178 1.44 -16.38 -2.03
N ASN A 179 1.06 -16.47 -3.33
CA ASN A 179 -0.25 -16.07 -3.85
C ASN A 179 -0.68 -14.67 -3.40
N GLN A 180 0.10 -13.65 -3.73
CA GLN A 180 -0.07 -12.27 -3.26
C GLN A 180 -1.49 -11.70 -3.43
N PHE A 181 -2.26 -12.19 -4.41
CA PHE A 181 -3.60 -11.67 -4.71
C PHE A 181 -4.68 -12.22 -3.77
N ASP A 182 -4.57 -13.48 -3.38
CA ASP A 182 -5.63 -14.17 -2.65
C ASP A 182 -5.19 -14.65 -1.26
N ASN A 183 -3.89 -14.58 -0.93
CA ASN A 183 -3.42 -14.77 0.43
C ASN A 183 -3.72 -13.52 1.27
N THR A 184 -4.68 -13.63 2.17
CA THR A 184 -5.16 -12.53 3.01
C THR A 184 -4.16 -12.05 4.06
N ALA A 185 -3.01 -12.72 4.22
CA ALA A 185 -1.89 -12.21 5.00
C ALA A 185 -1.35 -10.87 4.45
N ASN A 186 -1.46 -10.63 3.14
CA ASN A 186 -1.17 -9.33 2.54
C ASN A 186 -2.07 -8.22 3.14
N ARG A 187 -3.38 -8.44 3.18
CA ARG A 187 -4.35 -7.54 3.82
C ARG A 187 -4.06 -7.38 5.32
N ARG A 188 -3.77 -8.48 6.02
CA ARG A 188 -3.43 -8.52 7.45
C ARG A 188 -2.25 -7.59 7.77
N ALA A 189 -1.23 -7.51 6.91
CA ALA A 189 -0.10 -6.60 7.07
C ALA A 189 -0.55 -5.15 7.27
N HIS A 190 -1.54 -4.71 6.52
CA HIS A 190 -2.01 -3.33 6.56
C HIS A 190 -3.01 -3.08 7.70
N ILE A 191 -3.78 -4.08 8.11
CA ILE A 191 -4.62 -4.01 9.32
C ILE A 191 -3.74 -3.88 10.57
N GLU A 192 -2.66 -4.67 10.65
CA GLU A 192 -1.82 -4.74 11.86
C GLU A 192 -0.74 -3.65 11.91
N THR A 193 -0.38 -3.03 10.79
CA THR A 193 0.74 -2.08 10.76
C THR A 193 0.37 -0.73 10.14
N THR A 194 0.07 -0.66 8.84
CA THR A 194 -0.09 0.61 8.11
C THR A 194 -1.27 1.43 8.62
N GLY A 195 -2.42 0.79 8.86
CA GLY A 195 -3.60 1.44 9.43
C GLY A 195 -3.34 2.03 10.82
N PRO A 196 -2.81 1.23 11.78
CA PRO A 196 -2.37 1.73 13.09
C PRO A 196 -1.36 2.88 13.01
N GLU A 197 -0.36 2.79 12.14
CA GLU A 197 0.63 3.86 11.97
C GLU A 197 -0.02 5.16 11.50
N ILE A 198 -0.89 5.11 10.50
CA ILE A 198 -1.63 6.29 10.00
C ILE A 198 -2.47 6.91 11.14
N TRP A 199 -3.27 6.10 11.82
CA TRP A 199 -4.12 6.56 12.91
C TRP A 199 -3.34 7.24 14.01
N TYR A 200 -2.22 6.64 14.41
CA TYR A 200 -1.36 7.20 15.44
C TYR A 200 -0.66 8.49 14.98
N GLN A 201 -0.08 8.50 13.78
CA GLN A 201 0.65 9.65 13.23
C GLN A 201 -0.24 10.87 13.01
N THR A 202 -1.52 10.67 12.77
CA THR A 202 -2.52 11.75 12.64
C THR A 202 -3.18 12.14 13.97
N GLY A 203 -2.89 11.43 15.06
CA GLY A 203 -3.62 11.59 16.33
C GLY A 203 -5.11 11.25 16.19
N GLY A 204 -5.47 10.35 15.29
CA GLY A 204 -6.84 9.94 14.98
C GLY A 204 -7.62 10.96 14.11
N LYS A 205 -6.97 11.99 13.62
CA LYS A 205 -7.60 13.01 12.76
C LYS A 205 -7.45 12.61 11.30
N VAL A 206 -8.35 11.77 10.82
CA VAL A 206 -8.47 11.33 9.43
C VAL A 206 -9.94 11.43 9.03
N ASP A 207 -10.25 12.22 8.01
CA ASP A 207 -11.61 12.34 7.47
C ASP A 207 -11.77 11.40 6.27
N ALA A 208 -10.72 11.24 5.45
CA ALA A 208 -10.74 10.33 4.32
C ALA A 208 -9.41 9.62 4.07
N PHE A 209 -9.52 8.44 3.50
CA PHE A 209 -8.41 7.65 2.98
C PHE A 209 -8.68 7.29 1.52
N THR A 210 -7.67 7.38 0.66
CA THR A 210 -7.76 6.93 -0.72
C THR A 210 -6.50 6.18 -1.15
N CYS A 211 -6.67 5.12 -1.92
CA CYS A 211 -5.56 4.32 -2.42
C CYS A 211 -5.98 3.53 -3.66
N ALA A 212 -5.06 3.38 -4.58
CA ALA A 212 -5.20 2.45 -5.69
C ALA A 212 -5.07 1.00 -5.22
N THR A 213 -5.55 0.08 -6.04
CA THR A 213 -5.46 -1.33 -5.75
C THR A 213 -4.92 -2.17 -6.91
N GLY A 214 -3.92 -3.00 -6.60
CA GLY A 214 -3.51 -4.14 -7.42
C GLY A 214 -4.00 -5.42 -6.77
N THR A 215 -3.37 -5.84 -5.68
CA THR A 215 -3.78 -7.02 -4.91
C THR A 215 -4.98 -6.76 -3.99
N GLY A 216 -5.29 -5.52 -3.70
CA GLY A 216 -6.37 -5.13 -2.78
C GLY A 216 -5.96 -5.00 -1.32
N GLY A 217 -4.86 -5.64 -0.91
CA GLY A 217 -4.48 -5.73 0.50
C GLY A 217 -4.29 -4.39 1.21
N THR A 218 -3.64 -3.43 0.54
CA THR A 218 -3.38 -2.10 1.12
C THR A 218 -4.68 -1.32 1.34
N LEU A 219 -5.50 -1.17 0.28
CA LEU A 219 -6.76 -0.46 0.37
C LEU A 219 -7.68 -1.09 1.42
N ALA A 220 -7.90 -2.40 1.32
CA ALA A 220 -8.80 -3.13 2.20
C ALA A 220 -8.34 -3.12 3.66
N GLY A 221 -7.06 -3.41 3.91
CA GLY A 221 -6.54 -3.51 5.28
C GLY A 221 -6.57 -2.18 6.02
N ILE A 222 -6.17 -1.08 5.35
CA ILE A 222 -6.22 0.26 5.94
C ILE A 222 -7.67 0.70 6.14
N THR A 223 -8.54 0.51 5.14
CA THR A 223 -9.98 0.82 5.25
C THR A 223 -10.62 0.13 6.44
N ARG A 224 -10.41 -1.18 6.58
CA ARG A 224 -10.91 -1.95 7.72
C ARG A 224 -10.51 -1.33 9.04
N TYR A 225 -9.21 -1.09 9.22
CA TYR A 225 -8.69 -0.53 10.47
C TYR A 225 -9.22 0.87 10.76
N LEU A 226 -9.22 1.77 9.77
CA LEU A 226 -9.66 3.15 9.95
C LEU A 226 -11.18 3.22 10.22
N LYS A 227 -12.00 2.42 9.53
CA LYS A 227 -13.44 2.31 9.78
C LYS A 227 -13.72 1.81 11.20
N GLU A 228 -13.02 0.76 11.65
CA GLU A 228 -13.17 0.24 13.02
C GLU A 228 -12.77 1.26 14.09
N LYS A 229 -11.69 2.00 13.88
CA LYS A 229 -11.20 2.99 14.83
C LYS A 229 -12.04 4.27 14.90
N SER A 230 -12.72 4.62 13.83
CA SER A 230 -13.54 5.83 13.71
C SER A 230 -15.04 5.56 13.84
N ASP A 231 -15.48 4.39 14.24
CA ASP A 231 -16.89 3.99 14.23
C ASP A 231 -17.58 4.28 12.87
N GLY A 232 -16.85 3.99 11.77
CA GLY A 232 -17.33 4.14 10.40
C GLY A 232 -17.24 5.57 9.83
N GLN A 233 -16.72 6.55 10.57
CA GLN A 233 -16.74 7.96 10.14
C GLN A 233 -15.71 8.24 9.03
N VAL A 234 -14.53 7.65 9.06
CA VAL A 234 -13.52 7.83 8.01
C VAL A 234 -14.06 7.35 6.67
N LYS A 235 -14.04 8.21 5.66
CA LYS A 235 -14.44 7.84 4.28
C LYS A 235 -13.28 7.19 3.55
N SER A 236 -13.57 6.09 2.84
CA SER A 236 -12.56 5.35 2.08
C SER A 236 -12.91 5.27 0.60
N PHE A 237 -11.96 5.63 -0.27
CA PHE A 237 -12.17 5.68 -1.70
C PHE A 237 -11.12 4.84 -2.45
N LEU A 238 -11.59 4.08 -3.44
CA LEU A 238 -10.72 3.49 -4.43
C LEU A 238 -10.24 4.54 -5.42
N ALA A 239 -8.94 4.61 -5.69
CA ALA A 239 -8.36 5.28 -6.84
C ALA A 239 -8.07 4.23 -7.93
N ASP A 240 -8.72 4.32 -9.09
CA ASP A 240 -8.69 3.26 -10.10
C ASP A 240 -8.13 3.78 -11.43
N PRO A 241 -7.13 3.11 -12.03
CA PRO A 241 -6.56 3.52 -13.31
C PRO A 241 -7.41 3.04 -14.50
N PRO A 242 -7.18 3.57 -15.72
CA PRO A 242 -7.72 3.00 -16.95
C PRO A 242 -7.38 1.51 -17.08
N GLY A 243 -8.27 0.75 -17.70
CA GLY A 243 -8.09 -0.70 -17.89
C GLY A 243 -8.34 -1.55 -16.63
N SER A 244 -8.82 -0.95 -15.54
CA SER A 244 -9.35 -1.65 -14.37
C SER A 244 -10.87 -1.73 -14.43
N VAL A 245 -11.45 -2.75 -13.80
CA VAL A 245 -12.92 -2.92 -13.74
C VAL A 245 -13.50 -2.52 -12.38
N LEU A 246 -12.66 -2.14 -11.41
CA LEU A 246 -13.09 -1.96 -10.02
C LEU A 246 -13.90 -0.68 -9.83
N HIS A 247 -13.56 0.41 -10.53
CA HIS A 247 -14.36 1.62 -10.52
C HIS A 247 -15.78 1.36 -11.00
N SER A 248 -15.94 0.68 -12.14
CA SER A 248 -17.26 0.31 -12.66
C SER A 248 -17.99 -0.65 -11.73
N TYR A 249 -17.29 -1.60 -11.11
CA TYR A 249 -17.87 -2.51 -10.12
C TYR A 249 -18.50 -1.74 -8.96
N ILE A 250 -17.76 -0.79 -8.36
CA ILE A 250 -18.26 0.00 -7.21
C ILE A 250 -19.43 0.92 -7.64
N THR A 251 -19.31 1.60 -8.77
CA THR A 251 -20.32 2.56 -9.24
C THR A 251 -21.59 1.92 -9.78
N SER A 252 -21.52 0.66 -10.25
CA SER A 252 -22.67 -0.08 -10.77
C SER A 252 -23.40 -0.94 -9.74
N GLY A 253 -22.97 -0.90 -8.46
CA GLY A 253 -23.55 -1.74 -7.42
C GLY A 253 -23.15 -3.23 -7.53
N GLY A 254 -21.90 -3.50 -7.90
CA GLY A 254 -21.34 -4.86 -7.86
C GLY A 254 -21.31 -5.61 -9.19
N LYS A 255 -21.47 -4.94 -10.34
CA LYS A 255 -21.39 -5.60 -11.65
C LYS A 255 -19.97 -5.54 -12.20
N LEU A 256 -19.36 -6.69 -12.42
CA LEU A 256 -18.10 -6.80 -13.15
C LEU A 256 -18.36 -6.64 -14.66
N VAL A 257 -17.54 -5.83 -15.29
CA VAL A 257 -17.48 -5.67 -16.75
C VAL A 257 -16.25 -6.38 -17.31
N GLU A 258 -16.21 -6.60 -18.61
CA GLU A 258 -15.01 -7.10 -19.28
C GLU A 258 -13.89 -6.07 -19.18
N ARG A 259 -12.68 -6.55 -18.87
CA ARG A 259 -11.50 -5.71 -18.78
C ARG A 259 -11.06 -5.26 -20.17
N THR A 260 -11.03 -3.95 -20.39
CA THR A 260 -10.57 -3.35 -21.65
C THR A 260 -9.53 -2.26 -21.40
N GLY A 261 -8.53 -2.17 -22.28
CA GLY A 261 -7.48 -1.16 -22.17
C GLY A 261 -6.39 -1.51 -21.14
N SER A 262 -5.52 -0.54 -20.92
CA SER A 262 -4.39 -0.62 -19.99
C SER A 262 -4.03 0.78 -19.49
N SER A 263 -3.19 0.87 -18.47
CA SER A 263 -2.66 2.11 -17.93
C SER A 263 -1.12 2.04 -17.90
N ILE A 264 -0.50 3.20 -17.83
CA ILE A 264 0.95 3.33 -17.57
C ILE A 264 1.33 2.93 -16.15
N THR A 265 0.36 2.88 -15.24
CA THR A 265 0.60 2.54 -13.84
C THR A 265 0.83 1.05 -13.69
N GLU A 266 2.00 0.68 -13.19
CA GLU A 266 2.33 -0.72 -12.95
C GLU A 266 1.86 -1.18 -11.57
N GLY A 267 1.43 -2.43 -11.50
CA GLY A 267 1.07 -3.11 -10.24
C GLY A 267 -0.28 -2.70 -9.64
N ILE A 268 -1.07 -1.89 -10.34
CA ILE A 268 -2.43 -1.52 -9.95
C ILE A 268 -3.41 -1.70 -11.10
N GLY A 269 -4.71 -1.66 -10.80
CA GLY A 269 -5.79 -1.98 -11.74
C GLY A 269 -6.04 -3.48 -11.87
N GLN A 270 -7.28 -3.89 -11.71
CA GLN A 270 -7.67 -5.30 -11.69
C GLN A 270 -8.84 -5.62 -12.63
N GLY A 271 -8.88 -6.87 -13.09
CA GLY A 271 -10.00 -7.46 -13.83
C GLY A 271 -10.99 -8.25 -12.97
N ARG A 272 -10.75 -8.36 -11.66
CA ARG A 272 -11.55 -9.13 -10.71
C ARG A 272 -11.47 -8.59 -9.29
N ILE A 273 -12.39 -9.01 -8.44
CA ILE A 273 -12.26 -8.84 -6.99
C ILE A 273 -11.33 -9.94 -6.45
N THR A 274 -10.26 -9.56 -5.79
CA THR A 274 -9.31 -10.48 -5.14
C THR A 274 -9.79 -10.85 -3.74
N ASP A 275 -9.29 -11.94 -3.17
CA ASP A 275 -9.63 -12.33 -1.78
C ASP A 275 -9.08 -11.33 -0.75
N ASN A 276 -8.05 -10.55 -1.11
CA ASN A 276 -7.59 -9.45 -0.27
C ASN A 276 -8.56 -8.26 -0.25
N LEU A 277 -9.28 -7.99 -1.33
CA LEU A 277 -10.22 -6.85 -1.41
C LEU A 277 -11.64 -7.25 -0.99
N GLY A 278 -12.08 -8.45 -1.40
CA GLY A 278 -13.46 -8.90 -1.27
C GLY A 278 -14.09 -8.67 0.11
N PRO A 279 -13.42 -9.04 1.22
CA PRO A 279 -13.98 -8.89 2.57
C PRO A 279 -14.31 -7.45 3.00
N ASP A 280 -13.73 -6.44 2.31
CA ASP A 280 -13.84 -5.04 2.70
C ASP A 280 -14.34 -4.12 1.56
N VAL A 281 -14.68 -4.66 0.40
CA VAL A 281 -15.14 -3.86 -0.73
C VAL A 281 -16.40 -3.05 -0.40
N GLU A 282 -17.29 -3.61 0.40
CA GLU A 282 -18.52 -2.97 0.86
C GLU A 282 -18.27 -1.82 1.87
N LEU A 283 -17.05 -1.71 2.42
CA LEU A 283 -16.67 -0.61 3.31
C LEU A 283 -16.23 0.64 2.56
N LEU A 284 -16.07 0.55 1.24
CA LEU A 284 -15.67 1.69 0.42
C LEU A 284 -16.85 2.63 0.20
N ASP A 285 -16.62 3.92 0.42
CA ASP A 285 -17.64 4.97 0.25
C ASP A 285 -17.73 5.46 -1.21
N GLY A 286 -16.85 4.98 -2.08
CA GLY A 286 -16.85 5.32 -3.50
C GLY A 286 -15.53 5.05 -4.20
N SER A 287 -15.45 5.50 -5.43
CA SER A 287 -14.25 5.34 -6.27
C SER A 287 -14.06 6.52 -7.22
N LEU A 288 -12.80 6.73 -7.61
CA LEU A 288 -12.40 7.73 -8.59
C LEU A 288 -11.68 7.00 -9.74
N ASN A 289 -12.00 7.37 -10.97
CA ASN A 289 -11.27 6.91 -12.16
C ASN A 289 -10.24 8.00 -12.50
N ILE A 290 -8.95 7.68 -12.38
CA ILE A 290 -7.84 8.62 -12.57
C ILE A 290 -7.13 8.28 -13.87
N SER A 291 -7.12 9.20 -14.82
CA SER A 291 -6.48 8.99 -16.11
C SER A 291 -4.94 8.99 -16.03
N ASP A 292 -4.33 8.43 -17.08
CA ASP A 292 -2.86 8.40 -17.20
C ASP A 292 -2.27 9.80 -17.35
N GLU A 293 -2.98 10.72 -18.02
CA GLU A 293 -2.59 12.12 -18.18
C GLU A 293 -2.48 12.82 -16.82
N LYS A 294 -3.51 12.70 -15.97
CA LYS A 294 -3.48 13.26 -14.62
C LYS A 294 -2.37 12.65 -13.77
N SER A 295 -2.14 11.35 -13.94
CA SER A 295 -1.11 10.63 -13.19
C SER A 295 0.28 11.07 -13.58
N VAL A 296 0.56 11.23 -14.88
CA VAL A 296 1.88 11.68 -15.35
C VAL A 296 2.12 13.14 -15.00
N GLU A 297 1.13 14.04 -15.18
CA GLU A 297 1.23 15.44 -14.74
C GLU A 297 1.63 15.49 -13.25
N MET A 298 0.97 14.69 -12.40
CA MET A 298 1.21 14.69 -10.97
C MET A 298 2.60 14.12 -10.59
N VAL A 299 3.19 13.21 -11.38
CA VAL A 299 4.59 12.79 -11.20
C VAL A 299 5.51 14.00 -11.24
N TYR A 300 5.34 14.86 -12.23
CA TYR A 300 6.17 16.05 -12.41
C TYR A 300 5.88 17.14 -11.38
N ARG A 301 4.61 17.32 -11.02
CA ARG A 301 4.21 18.27 -9.97
C ARG A 301 4.75 17.86 -8.61
N CYS A 302 4.67 16.59 -8.25
CA CYS A 302 5.25 16.12 -6.99
C CYS A 302 6.76 16.33 -6.94
N LEU A 303 7.46 16.18 -8.08
CA LEU A 303 8.89 16.45 -8.15
C LEU A 303 9.22 17.94 -7.98
N ASP A 304 8.51 18.83 -8.70
CA ASP A 304 8.78 20.26 -8.70
C ASP A 304 8.27 20.95 -7.41
N GLU A 305 7.06 20.63 -6.99
CA GLU A 305 6.35 21.36 -5.94
C GLU A 305 6.62 20.79 -4.53
N GLU A 306 6.86 19.48 -4.41
CA GLU A 306 7.02 18.78 -3.13
C GLU A 306 8.42 18.16 -2.95
N GLY A 307 9.26 18.16 -4.00
CA GLY A 307 10.57 17.49 -3.98
C GLY A 307 10.48 15.97 -3.94
N LEU A 308 9.35 15.37 -4.31
CA LEU A 308 9.08 13.95 -4.22
C LEU A 308 9.21 13.25 -5.58
N TYR A 309 10.19 12.38 -5.73
CA TYR A 309 10.45 11.59 -6.94
C TYR A 309 9.62 10.30 -6.91
N LEU A 310 8.36 10.37 -7.36
CA LEU A 310 7.35 9.33 -7.20
C LEU A 310 7.08 8.53 -8.47
N GLY A 311 6.81 7.22 -8.30
CA GLY A 311 6.27 6.38 -9.36
C GLY A 311 4.82 6.74 -9.73
N ALA A 312 4.36 6.31 -10.92
CA ALA A 312 3.05 6.67 -11.45
C ALA A 312 1.88 6.23 -10.55
N SER A 313 1.99 5.09 -9.87
CA SER A 313 0.96 4.63 -8.92
C SER A 313 0.86 5.52 -7.67
N SER A 314 1.99 6.06 -7.20
CA SER A 314 2.00 7.04 -6.11
C SER A 314 1.36 8.35 -6.55
N ALA A 315 1.71 8.82 -7.75
CA ALA A 315 1.15 10.05 -8.32
C ALA A 315 -0.37 9.92 -8.57
N LEU A 316 -0.85 8.80 -9.08
CA LEU A 316 -2.28 8.49 -9.21
C LEU A 316 -2.99 8.61 -7.84
N ASN A 317 -2.41 8.06 -6.79
CA ASN A 317 -2.92 8.18 -5.43
C ASN A 317 -2.97 9.63 -4.94
N VAL A 318 -1.98 10.45 -5.28
CA VAL A 318 -1.94 11.88 -4.95
C VAL A 318 -3.03 12.65 -5.70
N VAL A 319 -3.27 12.34 -6.99
CA VAL A 319 -4.40 12.91 -7.74
C VAL A 319 -5.72 12.59 -7.04
N ALA A 320 -5.93 11.33 -6.68
CA ALA A 320 -7.15 10.91 -5.99
C ALA A 320 -7.32 11.61 -4.64
N ALA A 321 -6.23 11.75 -3.87
CA ALA A 321 -6.27 12.47 -2.59
C ALA A 321 -6.63 13.95 -2.77
N LYS A 322 -6.11 14.61 -3.81
CA LYS A 322 -6.47 15.98 -4.18
C LYS A 322 -7.97 16.09 -4.52
N GLU A 323 -8.48 15.22 -5.38
CA GLU A 323 -9.89 15.22 -5.79
C GLU A 323 -10.84 14.93 -4.60
N VAL A 324 -10.44 14.03 -3.69
CA VAL A 324 -11.19 13.77 -2.44
C VAL A 324 -11.16 15.01 -1.52
N ALA A 325 -10.02 15.67 -1.36
CA ALA A 325 -9.89 16.87 -0.54
C ALA A 325 -10.77 18.01 -1.10
N GLU A 326 -10.75 18.24 -2.41
CA GLU A 326 -11.61 19.23 -3.08
C GLU A 326 -13.10 18.91 -2.91
N LYS A 327 -13.49 17.63 -2.94
CA LYS A 327 -14.86 17.20 -2.73
C LYS A 327 -15.34 17.38 -1.28
N LEU A 328 -14.46 17.14 -0.30
CA LEU A 328 -14.79 17.31 1.13
C LEU A 328 -14.83 18.79 1.53
N GLY A 329 -13.99 19.61 0.91
CA GLY A 329 -13.83 21.03 1.25
C GLY A 329 -12.78 21.27 2.33
N LYS A 330 -12.54 22.55 2.61
CA LYS A 330 -11.46 22.99 3.52
C LYS A 330 -11.59 22.44 4.94
N GLY A 331 -10.42 22.22 5.57
CA GLY A 331 -10.33 21.83 6.98
C GLY A 331 -10.34 20.33 7.24
N HIS A 332 -10.46 19.49 6.20
CA HIS A 332 -10.42 18.03 6.31
C HIS A 332 -9.00 17.47 6.17
N THR A 333 -8.79 16.28 6.71
CA THR A 333 -7.54 15.51 6.60
C THR A 333 -7.74 14.31 5.67
N VAL A 334 -7.00 14.28 4.56
CA VAL A 334 -7.04 13.20 3.57
C VAL A 334 -5.69 12.49 3.55
N VAL A 335 -5.72 11.17 3.72
CA VAL A 335 -4.52 10.34 3.70
C VAL A 335 -4.48 9.47 2.44
N THR A 336 -3.30 9.35 1.85
CA THR A 336 -3.04 8.43 0.74
C THR A 336 -1.71 7.70 0.88
N ILE A 337 -1.40 6.81 -0.07
CA ILE A 337 -0.18 5.98 -0.07
C ILE A 337 0.76 6.44 -1.18
N LEU A 338 2.00 6.75 -0.82
CA LEU A 338 3.10 6.93 -1.75
C LEU A 338 3.79 5.56 -1.92
N CYS A 339 3.31 4.80 -2.91
CA CYS A 339 3.58 3.36 -3.06
C CYS A 339 5.06 3.05 -3.26
N ASP A 340 5.72 3.79 -4.17
CA ASP A 340 7.13 3.67 -4.53
C ASP A 340 7.66 4.97 -5.15
N GLY A 341 8.99 5.02 -5.32
CA GLY A 341 9.67 6.09 -6.06
C GLY A 341 9.81 5.77 -7.54
N ALA A 342 10.17 6.79 -8.34
CA ALA A 342 10.32 6.66 -9.79
C ALA A 342 11.63 5.99 -10.25
N TYR A 343 12.52 5.62 -9.35
CA TYR A 343 13.86 5.08 -9.69
C TYR A 343 13.84 3.90 -10.67
N ARG A 344 12.77 3.10 -10.67
CA ARG A 344 12.61 1.91 -11.54
C ARG A 344 11.86 2.21 -12.83
N TYR A 345 11.45 3.46 -13.03
CA TYR A 345 10.59 3.91 -14.13
C TYR A 345 11.14 5.15 -14.83
N ALA A 346 12.37 5.56 -14.49
CA ALA A 346 12.97 6.77 -15.03
C ALA A 346 13.09 6.73 -16.57
N ASP A 347 13.48 5.57 -17.11
CA ASP A 347 13.60 5.26 -18.54
C ASP A 347 12.28 5.34 -19.32
N ARG A 348 11.19 5.57 -18.64
CA ARG A 348 9.84 5.72 -19.19
C ARG A 348 9.24 7.07 -18.80
N LEU A 349 8.98 7.26 -17.50
CA LEU A 349 8.29 8.45 -16.99
C LEU A 349 9.03 9.77 -17.28
N PHE A 350 10.34 9.72 -17.52
CA PHE A 350 11.19 10.89 -17.81
C PHE A 350 11.91 10.79 -19.18
N SER A 351 11.45 9.88 -20.06
CA SER A 351 11.89 9.71 -21.44
C SER A 351 10.91 10.39 -22.38
N ARG A 352 11.44 11.26 -23.26
CA ARG A 352 10.65 11.96 -24.28
C ARG A 352 10.01 10.96 -25.25
N ASP A 353 10.80 10.05 -25.80
CA ASP A 353 10.33 9.06 -26.77
C ASP A 353 9.21 8.20 -26.22
N TRP A 354 9.34 7.78 -24.95
CA TRP A 354 8.29 6.99 -24.30
C TRP A 354 7.02 7.81 -24.09
N LEU A 355 7.13 9.05 -23.63
CA LEU A 355 5.98 9.95 -23.40
C LEU A 355 5.25 10.26 -24.70
N GLU A 356 5.98 10.49 -25.79
CA GLU A 356 5.41 10.70 -27.14
C GLU A 356 4.71 9.43 -27.63
N THR A 357 5.35 8.27 -27.52
CA THR A 357 4.76 6.97 -27.89
C THR A 357 3.46 6.67 -27.14
N LYS A 358 3.35 7.14 -25.90
CA LYS A 358 2.15 7.00 -25.06
C LYS A 358 1.15 8.15 -25.23
N ASN A 359 1.44 9.15 -26.05
CA ASN A 359 0.65 10.38 -26.20
C ASN A 359 0.46 11.16 -24.89
N LEU A 360 1.45 11.13 -24.00
CA LEU A 360 1.37 11.74 -22.66
C LEU A 360 2.23 13.01 -22.53
N LEU A 361 3.07 13.32 -23.51
CA LEU A 361 3.95 14.50 -23.44
C LEU A 361 3.15 15.80 -23.26
N SER A 362 2.01 15.93 -23.96
CA SER A 362 1.15 17.11 -23.89
C SER A 362 0.41 17.27 -22.54
N ALA A 363 0.34 16.23 -21.74
CA ALA A 363 -0.24 16.30 -20.41
C ALA A 363 0.70 16.95 -19.38
N ILE A 364 1.99 17.07 -19.71
CA ILE A 364 3.00 17.67 -18.84
C ILE A 364 3.07 19.17 -19.13
N PRO A 365 2.75 20.06 -18.17
CA PRO A 365 2.87 21.50 -18.33
C PRO A 365 4.25 21.92 -18.85
N GLU A 366 4.32 22.89 -19.75
CA GLU A 366 5.55 23.28 -20.43
C GLU A 366 6.70 23.60 -19.47
N HIS A 367 6.41 24.33 -18.37
CA HIS A 367 7.42 24.68 -17.37
C HIS A 367 7.98 23.47 -16.58
N LEU A 368 7.29 22.32 -16.60
CA LEU A 368 7.73 21.07 -15.96
C LEU A 368 8.48 20.14 -16.95
N GLN A 369 8.40 20.39 -18.25
CA GLN A 369 9.10 19.58 -19.26
C GLN A 369 10.63 19.64 -19.15
N LYS A 370 11.16 20.62 -18.40
CA LYS A 370 12.60 20.70 -18.04
C LYS A 370 13.12 19.42 -17.33
N TYR A 371 12.23 18.61 -16.74
CA TYR A 371 12.58 17.35 -16.09
C TYR A 371 12.58 16.13 -17.04
N ILE A 372 12.20 16.32 -18.31
CA ILE A 372 12.30 15.28 -19.34
C ILE A 372 13.75 15.29 -19.84
N VAL A 373 14.61 14.52 -19.18
CA VAL A 373 16.06 14.54 -19.40
C VAL A 373 16.58 13.32 -20.17
N LEU A 374 15.74 12.32 -20.39
CA LEU A 374 16.07 11.14 -21.16
C LEU A 374 15.45 11.21 -22.56
N PRO A 375 16.16 10.66 -23.59
CA PRO A 375 15.65 10.61 -24.95
C PRO A 375 14.32 9.86 -25.06
#